data_e736d7855b911fbbcbb8fb00d865f0fc
#
_entry.id   e736d7855b911fbbcbb8fb00d865f0fc
#
_cell.length_a   1.000
_cell.length_b   1.000
_cell.length_c   1.000
_cell.angle_alpha   90.00
_cell.angle_beta   90.00
_cell.angle_gamma   90.00
#
_symmetry.space_group_name_H-M   'P 1'
#
loop_
_entity.id
_entity.type
_entity.pdbx_description
1 polymer ?
#
loop_
_entity_poly.entity_id
_entity_poly.type
_entity_poly.pdbx_seq_one_letter_code
_entity_poly.pdbx_strand_id
1 'polypeptide(L)'
;MAGHKTRDGIRLTEIIRLAVQAGIDIREGTKHAYMLLYQGLRPCPIATSTHAERMVAPWLAQATGRPKREVYEAMRRGYWE
;
A
#
# COMPACT_ATOMS: atom_id res chain seq x y z
N MET A 1 -10.76 12.40 -0.81
CA MET A 1 -12.13 11.89 -0.72
C MET A 1 -12.16 10.60 0.06
N ALA A 2 -12.88 10.59 1.13
CA ALA A 2 -13.01 9.39 1.93
C ALA A 2 -13.78 8.35 1.14
N GLY A 3 -13.43 7.08 1.30
CA GLY A 3 -14.19 6.01 0.68
C GLY A 3 -13.54 5.36 -0.52
N HIS A 4 -12.43 5.92 -1.02
CA HIS A 4 -11.72 5.23 -2.10
C HIS A 4 -11.02 3.99 -1.54
N LYS A 5 -11.34 2.85 -2.13
CA LYS A 5 -10.82 1.56 -1.68
C LYS A 5 -10.28 0.77 -2.85
N THR A 6 -9.37 -0.17 -2.54
CA THR A 6 -8.91 -1.13 -3.54
C THR A 6 -10.04 -2.10 -3.87
N ARG A 7 -9.79 -2.97 -4.84
CA ARG A 7 -10.80 -3.96 -5.24
C ARG A 7 -11.22 -4.86 -4.09
N ASP A 8 -10.29 -5.17 -3.20
CA ASP A 8 -10.57 -6.04 -2.06
C ASP A 8 -10.90 -5.26 -0.79
N GLY A 9 -11.27 -3.99 -0.92
CA GLY A 9 -11.89 -3.24 0.17
C GLY A 9 -10.94 -2.55 1.15
N ILE A 10 -9.67 -2.41 0.80
CA ILE A 10 -8.71 -1.70 1.65
C ILE A 10 -8.71 -0.22 1.27
N ARG A 11 -8.84 0.66 2.24
CA ARG A 11 -8.84 2.11 1.97
C ARG A 11 -7.46 2.54 1.50
N LEU A 12 -7.43 3.34 0.43
CA LEU A 12 -6.17 3.83 -0.09
C LEU A 12 -5.42 4.66 0.94
N THR A 13 -6.15 5.44 1.75
CA THR A 13 -5.53 6.25 2.79
C THR A 13 -4.81 5.41 3.85
N GLU A 14 -5.34 4.22 4.14
CA GLU A 14 -4.69 3.34 5.11
C GLU A 14 -3.38 2.78 4.55
N ILE A 15 -3.38 2.43 3.27
CA ILE A 15 -2.14 1.96 2.63
C ILE A 15 -1.08 3.05 2.67
N ILE A 16 -1.48 4.28 2.35
CA ILE A 16 -0.56 5.41 2.34
C ILE A 16 -0.01 5.66 3.74
N ARG A 17 -0.87 5.63 4.74
CA ARG A 17 -0.45 5.83 6.12
C ARG A 17 0.61 4.81 6.54
N LEU A 18 0.37 3.54 6.24
CA LEU A 18 1.31 2.49 6.56
C LEU A 18 2.63 2.68 5.83
N ALA A 19 2.56 3.05 4.56
CA ALA A 19 3.76 3.26 3.76
C ALA A 19 4.59 4.41 4.33
N VAL A 20 3.96 5.51 4.68
CA VAL A 20 4.67 6.65 5.26
C VAL A 20 5.33 6.25 6.56
N GLN A 21 4.63 5.52 7.41
CA GLN A 21 5.20 5.07 8.68
C GLN A 21 6.40 4.13 8.48
N ALA A 22 6.42 3.42 7.37
CA ALA A 22 7.52 2.50 7.05
C ALA A 22 8.67 3.18 6.30
N GLY A 23 8.60 4.49 6.09
CA GLY A 23 9.65 5.21 5.40
C GLY A 23 9.58 5.12 3.89
N ILE A 24 8.44 4.76 3.35
CA ILE A 24 8.24 4.62 1.91
C ILE A 24 7.74 5.94 1.35
N ASP A 25 8.29 6.35 0.21
CA ASP A 25 7.86 7.58 -0.44
C ASP A 25 6.55 7.39 -1.18
N ILE A 26 5.75 8.44 -1.19
CA ILE A 26 4.46 8.45 -1.89
C ILE A 26 4.50 9.51 -2.96
N ARG A 27 4.01 9.18 -4.15
CA ARG A 27 3.89 10.14 -5.22
C ARG A 27 2.50 10.01 -5.84
N GLU A 28 1.88 11.13 -6.18
CA GLU A 28 0.60 11.10 -6.88
C GLU A 28 0.84 10.77 -8.34
N GLY A 29 0.02 9.87 -8.88
CA GLY A 29 0.14 9.44 -10.24
C GLY A 29 -0.88 10.09 -11.14
N THR A 30 -0.64 10.02 -12.47
CA THR A 30 -1.60 10.53 -13.44
C THR A 30 -2.65 9.48 -13.78
N LYS A 31 -2.25 8.21 -13.86
CA LYS A 31 -3.17 7.12 -14.18
C LYS A 31 -3.65 6.39 -12.95
N HIS A 32 -2.84 6.40 -11.89
CA HIS A 32 -3.18 5.77 -10.64
C HIS A 32 -3.23 6.85 -9.57
N ALA A 33 -4.04 6.65 -8.54
CA ALA A 33 -4.19 7.65 -7.49
C ALA A 33 -2.85 7.94 -6.82
N TYR A 34 -2.07 6.89 -6.54
CA TYR A 34 -0.80 7.04 -5.83
C TYR A 34 0.20 6.02 -6.34
N MET A 35 1.47 6.31 -6.08
CA MET A 35 2.56 5.41 -6.42
C MET A 35 3.47 5.31 -5.20
N LEU A 36 3.71 4.09 -4.73
CA LEU A 36 4.65 3.86 -3.65
C LEU A 36 6.05 3.64 -4.23
N LEU A 37 7.03 4.32 -3.65
CA LEU A 37 8.41 4.25 -4.14
C LEU A 37 9.34 3.86 -3.00
N TYR A 38 10.19 2.89 -3.25
CA TYR A 38 11.18 2.46 -2.27
C TYR A 38 12.43 2.02 -3.00
N GLN A 39 13.57 2.39 -2.42
CA GLN A 39 14.87 2.13 -3.04
C GLN A 39 15.04 0.62 -3.25
N GLY A 40 15.44 0.24 -4.47
CA GLY A 40 15.67 -1.16 -4.79
C GLY A 40 14.46 -1.93 -5.27
N LEU A 41 13.27 -1.33 -5.20
CA LEU A 41 12.04 -1.97 -5.67
C LEU A 41 11.41 -1.15 -6.79
N ARG A 42 10.68 -1.83 -7.66
CA ARG A 42 9.94 -1.13 -8.69
C ARG A 42 8.75 -0.39 -8.05
N PRO A 43 8.29 0.71 -8.66
CA PRO A 43 7.16 1.46 -8.11
C PRO A 43 5.92 0.58 -7.99
N CYS A 44 5.13 0.83 -6.94
CA CYS A 44 3.91 0.09 -6.71
C CYS A 44 2.71 1.02 -6.88
N PRO A 45 1.97 0.92 -7.99
CA PRO A 45 0.80 1.79 -8.19
C PRO A 45 -0.36 1.36 -7.30
N ILE A 46 -1.08 2.34 -6.79
CA ILE A 46 -2.24 2.11 -5.94
C ILE A 46 -3.42 2.87 -6.51
N ALA A 47 -4.51 2.17 -6.76
CA ALA A 47 -5.74 2.75 -7.29
C ALA A 47 -6.90 1.88 -6.87
N THR A 48 -8.12 2.30 -7.24
CA THR A 48 -9.30 1.52 -6.92
C THR A 48 -9.34 0.19 -7.67
N SER A 49 -8.59 0.06 -8.74
CA SER A 49 -8.49 -1.20 -9.49
C SER A 49 -7.43 -2.15 -8.91
N THR A 50 -6.65 -1.69 -7.94
CA THR A 50 -5.58 -2.49 -7.34
C THR A 50 -6.16 -3.52 -6.38
N HIS A 51 -5.60 -4.74 -6.41
CA HIS A 51 -5.94 -5.78 -5.44
C HIS A 51 -4.87 -5.75 -4.34
N ALA A 52 -5.23 -5.23 -3.17
CA ALA A 52 -4.24 -4.97 -2.13
C ALA A 52 -3.50 -6.22 -1.68
N GLU A 53 -4.22 -7.31 -1.46
CA GLU A 53 -3.60 -8.54 -0.97
C GLU A 53 -2.60 -9.11 -1.96
N ARG A 54 -2.91 -9.04 -3.27
CA ARG A 54 -2.06 -9.64 -4.28
C ARG A 54 -0.97 -8.72 -4.79
N MET A 55 -1.24 -7.42 -4.84
CA MET A 55 -0.35 -6.49 -5.51
C MET A 55 0.42 -5.61 -4.54
N VAL A 56 -0.17 -5.26 -3.41
CA VAL A 56 0.46 -4.32 -2.47
C VAL A 56 1.13 -5.05 -1.32
N ALA A 57 0.47 -6.04 -0.74
CA ALA A 57 1.03 -6.74 0.41
C ALA A 57 2.38 -7.40 0.12
N PRO A 58 2.58 -8.10 -1.00
CA PRO A 58 3.89 -8.65 -1.30
C PRO A 58 4.95 -7.57 -1.47
N TRP A 59 4.59 -6.44 -2.07
CA TRP A 59 5.53 -5.35 -2.28
C TRP A 59 5.93 -4.73 -0.94
N LEU A 60 4.95 -4.47 -0.06
CA LEU A 60 5.24 -3.93 1.26
C LEU A 60 6.02 -4.92 2.12
N ALA A 61 5.74 -6.21 1.96
CA ALA A 61 6.49 -7.23 2.67
C ALA A 61 7.97 -7.17 2.31
N GLN A 62 8.27 -6.98 1.03
CA GLN A 62 9.63 -6.83 0.58
C GLN A 62 10.27 -5.56 1.13
N ALA A 63 9.54 -4.45 1.08
CA ALA A 63 10.08 -3.17 1.53
C ALA A 63 10.32 -3.12 3.03
N THR A 64 9.47 -3.76 3.82
CA THR A 64 9.54 -3.68 5.27
C THR A 64 10.23 -4.87 5.93
N GLY A 65 10.39 -5.97 5.20
CA GLY A 65 10.91 -7.21 5.76
C GLY A 65 9.91 -7.96 6.62
N ARG A 66 8.64 -7.57 6.59
CA ARG A 66 7.60 -8.23 7.37
C ARG A 66 6.91 -9.31 6.55
N PRO A 67 6.34 -10.34 7.21
CA PRO A 67 5.57 -11.34 6.48
C PRO A 67 4.36 -10.72 5.78
N LYS A 68 4.04 -11.25 4.61
CA LYS A 68 2.91 -10.75 3.82
C LYS A 68 1.61 -10.73 4.63
N ARG A 69 1.38 -11.75 5.45
CA ARG A 69 0.17 -11.82 6.27
C ARG A 69 0.07 -10.63 7.21
N GLU A 70 1.18 -10.30 7.89
CA GLU A 70 1.18 -9.16 8.81
C GLU A 70 0.91 -7.86 8.09
N VAL A 71 1.49 -7.71 6.90
CA VAL A 71 1.29 -6.51 6.10
C VAL A 71 -0.19 -6.37 5.74
N TYR A 72 -0.80 -7.44 5.27
CA TYR A 72 -2.20 -7.38 4.88
C TYR A 72 -3.10 -7.06 6.07
N GLU A 73 -2.83 -7.66 7.22
CA GLU A 73 -3.60 -7.37 8.42
C GLU A 73 -3.44 -5.93 8.85
N ALA A 74 -2.22 -5.39 8.73
CA ALA A 74 -1.98 -3.98 9.04
C ALA A 74 -2.77 -3.07 8.10
N MET A 75 -2.85 -3.41 6.83
CA MET A 75 -3.62 -2.63 5.87
C MET A 75 -5.11 -2.63 6.24
N ARG A 76 -5.63 -3.76 6.69
CA ARG A 76 -7.03 -3.84 7.08
C ARG A 76 -7.29 -3.10 8.38
N ARG A 77 -6.34 -3.09 9.27
CA ARG A 77 -6.43 -2.44 10.58
C ARG A 77 -6.16 -0.95 10.51
N GLY A 78 -5.26 -0.55 9.60
CA GLY A 78 -4.88 0.84 9.42
C GLY A 78 -3.64 1.25 10.21
N TYR A 79 -2.94 0.32 10.82
CA TYR A 79 -1.72 0.64 11.58
C TYR A 79 -0.82 -0.59 11.70
N TRP A 80 0.47 -0.32 11.86
CA TRP A 80 1.43 -1.37 12.18
C TRP A 80 1.34 -1.71 13.66
N GLU A 81 1.58 -2.94 13.94
CA GLU A 81 1.61 -3.38 15.32
C GLU A 81 2.96 -3.26 15.93
#